data_00e30ba47277446f307ee99b1c547ec6
#
_entry.id   00e30ba47277446f307ee99b1c547ec6
#
_cell.length_a   1.000
_cell.length_b   1.000
_cell.length_c   1.000
_cell.angle_alpha   90.00
_cell.angle_beta   90.00
_cell.angle_gamma   90.00
#
_symmetry.space_group_name_H-M   'P 1'
#
loop_
_entity.id
_entity.type
_entity.pdbx_description
1 polymer ?
#
loop_
_entity_poly.entity_id
_entity_poly.type
_entity_poly.pdbx_seq_one_letter_code
_entity_poly.pdbx_strand_id
1 'polypeptide(L)'
;MSAPVQIRSAAMAASAGTGKTFALSSRYLALLARGAEPTSIVALTFTRKAAGEILSRILTRLAQAAGSEKGFAQLNGQLADGGLPGFADRKAAQDALRALVQALPGLRIGTLDSFFLQILRQFRLEYGIAAEPAVAPEAQTAEEDLVLQRLLGQKAAGAAERGELMEAFKRATFGEEKKSVYGAIRDLIGNQYALYRRAPEPDAWGNAARIWTGGLPAPKEPDWPAVFAAFEGPATALKPGQARDDWNRFSAALETVRQGGDFDFKNALAERLYRAFADPKGVRDSVQIRRTVLPLPTETQAALAAAFAHVRFVLLGKQVARTRGLYQLLAAYGRNRHDHIVRTGQLAFNDIAHLLDPAAGPAPARLRTLMDFRLDARFRHWLLDEFQDTSLLQWSVIENLVDEVLQNPDGDRTLFYVGDVKQ
;
A
#
# COMPACT_ATOMS: atom_id res chain seq x y z
N MET A 1 -23.39 0.30 -48.98
CA MET A 1 -23.33 0.88 -47.63
C MET A 1 -22.21 0.15 -46.90
N SER A 2 -21.09 0.81 -46.63
CA SER A 2 -20.01 0.20 -45.81
C SER A 2 -20.52 -0.03 -44.41
N ALA A 3 -20.17 -1.17 -43.80
CA ALA A 3 -20.53 -1.48 -42.42
C ALA A 3 -20.09 -0.33 -41.50
N PRO A 4 -20.89 0.04 -40.48
CA PRO A 4 -20.54 1.13 -39.59
C PRO A 4 -19.22 0.81 -38.86
N VAL A 5 -18.26 1.75 -38.90
CA VAL A 5 -16.96 1.59 -38.23
C VAL A 5 -17.20 1.35 -36.73
N GLN A 6 -16.88 0.17 -36.26
CA GLN A 6 -17.04 -0.20 -34.87
C GLN A 6 -15.86 0.36 -34.05
N ILE A 7 -16.15 1.04 -32.92
CA ILE A 7 -15.11 1.46 -31.97
C ILE A 7 -14.76 0.25 -31.10
N ARG A 8 -13.53 -0.26 -31.26
CA ARG A 8 -13.05 -1.44 -30.47
C ARG A 8 -12.26 -0.99 -29.26
N SER A 9 -12.17 -1.84 -28.25
CA SER A 9 -11.23 -1.65 -27.15
C SER A 9 -9.80 -1.59 -27.69
N ALA A 10 -8.98 -0.70 -27.15
CA ALA A 10 -7.61 -0.48 -27.59
C ALA A 10 -6.72 0.07 -26.49
N ALA A 11 -5.43 -0.21 -26.60
CA ALA A 11 -4.38 0.36 -25.78
C ALA A 11 -3.46 1.23 -26.65
N MET A 12 -3.03 2.36 -26.12
CA MET A 12 -2.06 3.24 -26.79
C MET A 12 -0.83 3.41 -25.91
N ALA A 13 0.29 2.84 -26.35
CA ALA A 13 1.60 3.11 -25.74
C ALA A 13 2.19 4.38 -26.37
N ALA A 14 2.41 5.41 -25.56
CA ALA A 14 2.84 6.70 -26.07
C ALA A 14 3.64 7.48 -25.01
N SER A 15 4.80 7.98 -25.41
CA SER A 15 5.64 8.82 -24.55
C SER A 15 5.03 10.21 -24.28
N ALA A 16 5.54 10.94 -23.33
CA ALA A 16 5.09 12.30 -23.02
C ALA A 16 5.15 13.20 -24.29
N GLY A 17 4.10 14.00 -24.50
CA GLY A 17 4.01 14.90 -25.65
C GLY A 17 3.57 14.30 -26.98
N THR A 18 3.30 13.01 -27.08
CA THR A 18 2.95 12.31 -28.33
C THR A 18 1.46 12.34 -28.69
N GLY A 19 0.68 13.21 -28.08
CA GLY A 19 -0.74 13.36 -28.44
C GLY A 19 -1.71 12.46 -27.65
N LYS A 20 -1.33 11.88 -26.53
CA LYS A 20 -2.17 11.03 -25.66
C LYS A 20 -3.56 11.64 -25.40
N THR A 21 -3.59 12.87 -24.88
CA THR A 21 -4.84 13.59 -24.59
C THR A 21 -5.66 13.91 -25.84
N PHE A 22 -4.99 14.08 -27.00
CA PHE A 22 -5.67 14.24 -28.29
C PHE A 22 -6.36 12.94 -28.69
N ALA A 23 -5.70 11.81 -28.60
CA ALA A 23 -6.26 10.50 -28.94
C ALA A 23 -7.47 10.18 -28.03
N LEU A 24 -7.35 10.44 -26.71
CA LEU A 24 -8.43 10.22 -25.75
C LEU A 24 -9.64 11.12 -26.05
N SER A 25 -9.43 12.43 -26.30
CA SER A 25 -10.52 13.34 -26.65
C SER A 25 -11.15 13.00 -28.00
N SER A 26 -10.37 12.53 -28.99
CA SER A 26 -10.90 12.06 -30.30
C SER A 26 -11.80 10.85 -30.12
N ARG A 27 -11.37 9.89 -29.28
CA ARG A 27 -12.17 8.70 -28.99
C ARG A 27 -13.47 9.04 -28.27
N TYR A 28 -13.44 9.97 -27.30
CA TYR A 28 -14.64 10.48 -26.66
C TYR A 28 -15.63 11.08 -27.67
N LEU A 29 -15.15 11.91 -28.56
CA LEU A 29 -15.96 12.53 -29.60
C LEU A 29 -16.52 11.50 -30.61
N ALA A 30 -15.75 10.48 -30.96
CA ALA A 30 -16.21 9.38 -31.80
C ALA A 30 -17.33 8.55 -31.12
N LEU A 31 -17.25 8.34 -29.80
CA LEU A 31 -18.33 7.70 -29.04
C LEU A 31 -19.61 8.54 -29.07
N LEU A 32 -19.52 9.85 -28.89
CA LEU A 32 -20.67 10.75 -29.06
C LEU A 32 -21.22 10.72 -30.48
N ALA A 33 -20.37 10.67 -31.51
CA ALA A 33 -20.78 10.54 -32.91
C ALA A 33 -21.54 9.24 -33.20
N ARG A 34 -21.29 8.19 -32.40
CA ARG A 34 -22.02 6.91 -32.44
C ARG A 34 -23.27 6.90 -31.58
N GLY A 35 -23.64 8.04 -30.98
CA GLY A 35 -24.83 8.16 -30.15
C GLY A 35 -24.67 7.68 -28.71
N ALA A 36 -23.42 7.50 -28.21
CA ALA A 36 -23.21 7.17 -26.81
C ALA A 36 -23.68 8.34 -25.92
N GLU A 37 -24.38 8.02 -24.85
CA GLU A 37 -24.78 9.02 -23.87
C GLU A 37 -23.57 9.57 -23.13
N PRO A 38 -23.40 10.91 -22.99
CA PRO A 38 -22.24 11.49 -22.31
C PRO A 38 -22.00 10.95 -20.90
N THR A 39 -23.07 10.62 -20.17
CA THR A 39 -23.00 10.07 -18.79
C THR A 39 -22.58 8.60 -18.73
N SER A 40 -22.63 7.88 -19.87
CA SER A 40 -22.18 6.49 -19.97
C SER A 40 -20.69 6.37 -20.26
N ILE A 41 -20.02 7.50 -20.55
CA ILE A 41 -18.59 7.55 -20.86
C ILE A 41 -17.82 8.00 -19.62
N VAL A 42 -16.91 7.17 -19.15
CA VAL A 42 -16.00 7.45 -18.03
C VAL A 42 -14.63 7.81 -18.61
N ALA A 43 -14.12 9.01 -18.33
CA ALA A 43 -12.79 9.46 -18.75
C ALA A 43 -11.98 9.86 -17.51
N LEU A 44 -11.01 9.03 -17.13
CA LEU A 44 -10.25 9.20 -15.90
C LEU A 44 -8.78 9.46 -16.20
N THR A 45 -8.19 10.34 -15.40
CA THR A 45 -6.78 10.67 -15.44
C THR A 45 -6.22 10.81 -14.03
N PHE A 46 -4.93 11.06 -13.89
CA PHE A 46 -4.28 11.15 -12.58
C PHE A 46 -4.42 12.54 -11.95
N THR A 47 -4.49 13.63 -12.73
CA THR A 47 -4.53 14.99 -12.20
C THR A 47 -5.80 15.76 -12.59
N ARG A 48 -6.26 16.63 -11.69
CA ARG A 48 -7.40 17.54 -11.95
C ARG A 48 -7.15 18.45 -13.15
N LYS A 49 -5.90 18.88 -13.35
CA LYS A 49 -5.50 19.70 -14.49
C LYS A 49 -5.71 18.95 -15.82
N ALA A 50 -5.22 17.71 -15.91
CA ALA A 50 -5.39 16.88 -17.09
C ALA A 50 -6.88 16.60 -17.39
N ALA A 51 -7.70 16.33 -16.37
CA ALA A 51 -9.14 16.17 -16.52
C ALA A 51 -9.80 17.44 -17.09
N GLY A 52 -9.43 18.61 -16.59
CA GLY A 52 -9.90 19.90 -17.14
C GLY A 52 -9.46 20.12 -18.59
N GLU A 53 -8.24 19.74 -18.95
CA GLU A 53 -7.74 19.83 -20.33
C GLU A 53 -8.50 18.88 -21.27
N ILE A 54 -8.80 17.66 -20.84
CA ILE A 54 -9.61 16.70 -21.61
C ILE A 54 -10.99 17.28 -21.89
N LEU A 55 -11.70 17.73 -20.85
CA LEU A 55 -13.03 18.33 -21.01
C LEU A 55 -13.01 19.56 -21.89
N SER A 56 -12.07 20.48 -21.70
CA SER A 56 -11.91 21.69 -22.50
C SER A 56 -11.69 21.36 -23.97
N ARG A 57 -10.82 20.38 -24.28
CA ARG A 57 -10.59 19.92 -25.67
C ARG A 57 -11.83 19.32 -26.31
N ILE A 58 -12.56 18.47 -25.59
CA ILE A 58 -13.81 17.88 -26.11
C ILE A 58 -14.81 18.98 -26.45
N LEU A 59 -15.06 19.89 -25.48
CA LEU A 59 -16.01 21.00 -25.70
C LEU A 59 -15.58 21.92 -26.83
N THR A 60 -14.31 22.33 -26.90
CA THR A 60 -13.82 23.25 -27.91
C THR A 60 -13.93 22.65 -29.33
N ARG A 61 -13.47 21.39 -29.49
CA ARG A 61 -13.51 20.71 -30.80
C ARG A 61 -14.95 20.47 -31.27
N LEU A 62 -15.83 20.07 -30.34
CA LEU A 62 -17.23 19.83 -30.67
C LEU A 62 -17.96 21.15 -30.96
N ALA A 63 -17.70 22.22 -30.24
CA ALA A 63 -18.27 23.54 -30.47
C ALA A 63 -17.83 24.12 -31.82
N GLN A 64 -16.56 23.96 -32.23
CA GLN A 64 -16.06 24.36 -33.53
C GLN A 64 -16.75 23.59 -34.68
N ALA A 65 -16.96 22.29 -34.48
CA ALA A 65 -17.66 21.44 -35.45
C ALA A 65 -19.14 21.78 -35.55
N ALA A 66 -19.80 22.08 -34.45
CA ALA A 66 -21.20 22.51 -34.43
C ALA A 66 -21.40 23.90 -35.01
N GLY A 67 -20.40 24.80 -34.88
CA GLY A 67 -20.49 26.21 -35.26
C GLY A 67 -20.23 26.51 -36.76
N SER A 68 -19.44 25.69 -37.47
CA SER A 68 -19.05 25.97 -38.86
C SER A 68 -18.79 24.72 -39.66
N GLU A 69 -19.01 24.80 -41.02
CA GLU A 69 -18.70 23.72 -41.93
C GLU A 69 -17.20 23.38 -41.95
N LYS A 70 -16.34 24.40 -41.86
CA LYS A 70 -14.89 24.20 -41.76
C LYS A 70 -14.51 23.43 -40.49
N GLY A 71 -15.06 23.77 -39.37
CA GLY A 71 -14.80 23.07 -38.08
C GLY A 71 -15.35 21.65 -38.12
N PHE A 72 -16.51 21.43 -38.72
CA PHE A 72 -17.10 20.11 -38.92
C PHE A 72 -16.19 19.21 -39.76
N ALA A 73 -15.77 19.71 -40.97
CA ALA A 73 -14.87 18.98 -41.84
C ALA A 73 -13.53 18.66 -41.15
N GLN A 74 -12.98 19.63 -40.41
CA GLN A 74 -11.73 19.46 -39.67
C GLN A 74 -11.86 18.37 -38.61
N LEU A 75 -12.93 18.38 -37.79
CA LEU A 75 -13.13 17.35 -36.76
C LEU A 75 -13.27 15.96 -37.40
N ASN A 76 -14.13 15.82 -38.41
CA ASN A 76 -14.33 14.54 -39.05
C ASN A 76 -13.07 14.01 -39.77
N GLY A 77 -12.26 14.89 -40.37
CA GLY A 77 -10.95 14.55 -40.91
C GLY A 77 -10.02 14.00 -39.85
N GLN A 78 -9.90 14.69 -38.71
CA GLN A 78 -9.08 14.24 -37.58
C GLN A 78 -9.55 12.88 -37.00
N LEU A 79 -10.86 12.63 -36.96
CA LEU A 79 -11.39 11.35 -36.48
C LEU A 79 -11.09 10.24 -37.49
N ALA A 80 -11.25 10.52 -38.80
CA ALA A 80 -10.95 9.58 -39.88
C ALA A 80 -9.47 9.22 -39.94
N ASP A 81 -8.56 10.19 -39.77
CA ASP A 81 -7.11 9.98 -39.69
C ASP A 81 -6.75 9.02 -38.52
N GLY A 82 -7.52 9.06 -37.43
CA GLY A 82 -7.41 8.14 -36.32
C GLY A 82 -8.17 6.81 -36.49
N GLY A 83 -8.77 6.55 -37.63
CA GLY A 83 -9.61 5.36 -37.89
C GLY A 83 -10.90 5.35 -37.06
N LEU A 84 -11.38 6.51 -36.62
CA LEU A 84 -12.56 6.67 -35.79
C LEU A 84 -13.75 7.20 -36.58
N PRO A 85 -15.00 6.82 -36.24
CA PRO A 85 -16.18 7.35 -36.87
C PRO A 85 -16.40 8.84 -36.56
N GLY A 86 -16.78 9.61 -37.57
CA GLY A 86 -17.19 11.00 -37.44
C GLY A 86 -18.69 11.18 -37.24
N PHE A 87 -19.12 12.43 -37.09
CA PHE A 87 -20.51 12.82 -37.04
C PHE A 87 -21.12 12.76 -38.45
N ALA A 88 -22.37 12.33 -38.57
CA ALA A 88 -23.06 12.20 -39.84
C ALA A 88 -23.22 13.55 -40.54
N ASP A 89 -23.58 14.57 -39.79
CA ASP A 89 -23.76 15.95 -40.26
C ASP A 89 -23.52 16.95 -39.13
N ARG A 90 -23.52 18.23 -39.46
CA ARG A 90 -23.31 19.29 -38.47
C ARG A 90 -24.42 19.35 -37.41
N LYS A 91 -25.65 18.96 -37.79
CA LYS A 91 -26.76 18.89 -36.86
C LYS A 91 -26.51 17.83 -35.77
N ALA A 92 -26.01 16.67 -36.15
CA ALA A 92 -25.60 15.63 -35.21
C ALA A 92 -24.52 16.13 -34.23
N ALA A 93 -23.55 16.92 -34.68
CA ALA A 93 -22.56 17.56 -33.85
C ALA A 93 -23.18 18.60 -32.88
N GLN A 94 -24.17 19.37 -33.34
CA GLN A 94 -24.92 20.33 -32.52
C GLN A 94 -25.74 19.64 -31.42
N ASP A 95 -26.43 18.55 -31.80
CA ASP A 95 -27.22 17.76 -30.85
C ASP A 95 -26.34 17.09 -29.80
N ALA A 96 -25.18 16.54 -30.18
CA ALA A 96 -24.17 16.00 -29.26
C ALA A 96 -23.61 17.06 -28.32
N LEU A 97 -23.34 18.29 -28.84
CA LEU A 97 -22.90 19.40 -27.97
C LEU A 97 -23.97 19.77 -26.95
N ARG A 98 -25.23 19.86 -27.38
CA ARG A 98 -26.33 20.16 -26.47
C ARG A 98 -26.47 19.08 -25.39
N ALA A 99 -26.45 17.81 -25.79
CA ALA A 99 -26.49 16.68 -24.85
C ALA A 99 -25.32 16.70 -23.86
N LEU A 100 -24.11 16.97 -24.33
CA LEU A 100 -22.92 17.07 -23.50
C LEU A 100 -23.02 18.22 -22.47
N VAL A 101 -23.49 19.40 -22.90
CA VAL A 101 -23.65 20.54 -22.00
C VAL A 101 -24.75 20.29 -20.96
N GLN A 102 -25.86 19.69 -21.37
CA GLN A 102 -26.92 19.31 -20.43
C GLN A 102 -26.46 18.26 -19.42
N ALA A 103 -25.57 17.37 -19.83
CA ALA A 103 -25.02 16.31 -19.00
C ALA A 103 -23.86 16.75 -18.08
N LEU A 104 -23.36 17.99 -18.17
CA LEU A 104 -22.19 18.47 -17.41
C LEU A 104 -22.18 18.06 -15.93
N PRO A 105 -23.27 18.21 -15.16
CA PRO A 105 -23.28 17.81 -13.73
C PRO A 105 -23.13 16.29 -13.51
N GLY A 106 -23.46 15.50 -14.53
CA GLY A 106 -23.43 14.03 -14.48
C GLY A 106 -22.21 13.40 -15.17
N LEU A 107 -21.36 14.20 -15.82
CA LEU A 107 -20.19 13.68 -16.51
C LEU A 107 -19.21 12.98 -15.57
N ARG A 108 -18.55 11.97 -16.10
CA ARG A 108 -17.50 11.20 -15.41
C ARG A 108 -16.14 11.48 -16.06
N ILE A 109 -15.79 12.77 -16.17
CA ILE A 109 -14.48 13.25 -16.61
C ILE A 109 -13.78 13.82 -15.38
N GLY A 110 -12.74 13.13 -14.88
CA GLY A 110 -12.13 13.51 -13.60
C GLY A 110 -10.89 12.69 -13.27
N THR A 111 -10.49 12.75 -11.99
CA THR A 111 -9.43 11.87 -11.49
C THR A 111 -10.03 10.57 -10.97
N LEU A 112 -9.19 9.49 -10.95
CA LEU A 112 -9.57 8.20 -10.34
C LEU A 112 -10.11 8.40 -8.91
N ASP A 113 -9.42 9.18 -8.09
CA ASP A 113 -9.84 9.42 -6.70
C ASP A 113 -11.18 10.17 -6.61
N SER A 114 -11.43 11.12 -7.52
CA SER A 114 -12.72 11.82 -7.57
C SER A 114 -13.85 10.90 -7.98
N PHE A 115 -13.59 9.96 -8.88
CA PHE A 115 -14.54 8.93 -9.29
C PHE A 115 -14.85 7.98 -8.14
N PHE A 116 -13.84 7.50 -7.43
CA PHE A 116 -14.00 6.65 -6.25
C PHE A 116 -14.78 7.35 -5.14
N LEU A 117 -14.50 8.63 -4.90
CA LEU A 117 -15.28 9.42 -3.94
C LEU A 117 -16.76 9.52 -4.34
N GLN A 118 -17.06 9.65 -5.63
CA GLN A 118 -18.43 9.66 -6.11
C GLN A 118 -19.12 8.30 -5.91
N ILE A 119 -18.41 7.19 -6.14
CA ILE A 119 -18.92 5.85 -5.82
C ILE A 119 -19.23 5.78 -4.32
N LEU A 120 -18.28 6.14 -3.47
CA LEU A 120 -18.46 6.07 -2.02
C LEU A 120 -19.63 6.96 -1.53
N ARG A 121 -19.82 8.14 -2.11
CA ARG A 121 -20.97 9.02 -1.83
C ARG A 121 -22.31 8.37 -2.21
N GLN A 122 -22.34 7.68 -3.34
CA GLN A 122 -23.56 6.99 -3.80
C GLN A 122 -23.93 5.81 -2.90
N PHE A 123 -22.95 5.12 -2.33
CA PHE A 123 -23.12 3.93 -1.50
C PHE A 123 -22.77 4.16 -0.03
N ARG A 124 -22.72 5.43 0.43
CA ARG A 124 -22.23 5.77 1.77
C ARG A 124 -22.97 5.07 2.91
N LEU A 125 -24.28 4.89 2.76
CA LEU A 125 -25.10 4.26 3.79
C LEU A 125 -24.82 2.76 3.90
N GLU A 126 -24.55 2.12 2.77
CA GLU A 126 -24.15 0.72 2.69
C GLU A 126 -22.79 0.49 3.34
N TYR A 127 -21.90 1.50 3.31
CA TYR A 127 -20.62 1.50 4.04
C TYR A 127 -20.77 1.98 5.50
N GLY A 128 -21.98 2.26 5.95
CA GLY A 128 -22.27 2.75 7.29
C GLY A 128 -21.80 4.18 7.56
N ILE A 129 -21.43 4.95 6.53
CA ILE A 129 -20.92 6.31 6.68
C ILE A 129 -22.11 7.27 6.85
N ALA A 130 -22.26 7.82 8.06
CA ALA A 130 -23.40 8.67 8.41
C ALA A 130 -23.34 10.05 7.73
N ALA A 131 -22.18 10.66 7.69
CA ALA A 131 -21.95 11.96 7.05
C ALA A 131 -21.61 11.85 5.57
N GLU A 132 -21.68 12.95 4.82
CA GLU A 132 -21.26 12.96 3.42
C GLU A 132 -19.74 12.78 3.30
N PRO A 133 -19.28 11.77 2.53
CA PRO A 133 -17.85 11.54 2.33
C PRO A 133 -17.17 12.73 1.67
N ALA A 134 -16.12 13.22 2.30
CA ALA A 134 -15.30 14.33 1.82
C ALA A 134 -13.81 14.06 2.05
N VAL A 135 -12.98 14.58 1.15
CA VAL A 135 -11.52 14.55 1.30
C VAL A 135 -11.05 15.95 1.64
N ALA A 136 -10.36 16.07 2.75
CA ALA A 136 -9.74 17.32 3.20
C ALA A 136 -8.22 17.13 3.26
N PRO A 137 -7.48 17.34 2.14
CA PRO A 137 -6.03 17.09 2.10
C PRO A 137 -5.26 17.95 3.11
N GLU A 138 -5.68 19.20 3.32
CA GLU A 138 -5.05 20.13 4.26
C GLU A 138 -5.30 19.76 5.72
N ALA A 139 -6.39 19.05 6.00
CA ALA A 139 -6.75 18.61 7.34
C ALA A 139 -6.24 17.17 7.65
N GLN A 140 -5.62 16.47 6.71
CA GLN A 140 -5.25 15.06 6.88
C GLN A 140 -4.40 14.84 8.14
N THR A 141 -3.39 15.66 8.36
CA THR A 141 -2.52 15.56 9.55
C THR A 141 -3.29 15.82 10.84
N ALA A 142 -4.19 16.81 10.83
CA ALA A 142 -5.03 17.12 11.99
C ALA A 142 -6.03 15.99 12.30
N GLU A 143 -6.60 15.38 11.28
CA GLU A 143 -7.49 14.22 11.41
C GLU A 143 -6.76 12.98 11.96
N GLU A 144 -5.54 12.73 11.49
CA GLU A 144 -4.67 11.66 12.00
C GLU A 144 -4.33 11.90 13.48
N ASP A 145 -4.00 13.14 13.84
CA ASP A 145 -3.72 13.52 15.22
C ASP A 145 -4.98 13.39 16.12
N LEU A 146 -6.16 13.71 15.62
CA LEU A 146 -7.42 13.47 16.34
C LEU A 146 -7.68 11.98 16.60
N VAL A 147 -7.42 11.13 15.63
CA VAL A 147 -7.55 9.67 15.79
C VAL A 147 -6.55 9.16 16.83
N LEU A 148 -5.31 9.63 16.79
CA LEU A 148 -4.28 9.30 17.77
C LEU A 148 -4.63 9.81 19.18
N GLN A 149 -5.13 11.03 19.30
CA GLN A 149 -5.59 11.57 20.59
C GLN A 149 -6.74 10.76 21.18
N ARG A 150 -7.66 10.27 20.35
CA ARG A 150 -8.74 9.38 20.80
C ARG A 150 -8.19 8.03 21.25
N LEU A 151 -7.27 7.44 20.47
CA LEU A 151 -6.63 6.16 20.80
C LEU A 151 -5.89 6.21 22.14
N LEU A 152 -5.21 7.33 22.44
CA LEU A 152 -4.41 7.52 23.64
C LEU A 152 -5.17 8.22 24.78
N GLY A 153 -6.31 8.84 24.45
CA GLY A 153 -7.09 9.66 25.38
C GLY A 153 -7.87 8.86 26.41
N GLN A 154 -8.14 9.53 27.57
CA GLN A 154 -8.81 8.89 28.72
C GLN A 154 -10.28 8.50 28.48
N LYS A 155 -10.96 9.07 27.48
CA LYS A 155 -12.41 8.91 27.29
C LYS A 155 -12.83 7.74 26.38
N ALA A 156 -11.90 7.21 25.58
CA ALA A 156 -12.24 6.23 24.55
C ALA A 156 -11.87 4.78 24.88
N ALA A 157 -10.83 4.57 25.69
CA ALA A 157 -10.39 3.23 26.07
C ALA A 157 -10.47 3.05 27.59
N GLY A 158 -11.00 1.93 28.02
CA GLY A 158 -10.92 1.52 29.43
C GLY A 158 -9.47 1.41 29.91
N ALA A 159 -9.24 1.38 31.23
CA ALA A 159 -7.88 1.26 31.78
C ALA A 159 -7.16 0.00 31.24
N ALA A 160 -7.89 -1.09 31.02
CA ALA A 160 -7.35 -2.34 30.47
C ALA A 160 -6.85 -2.17 29.03
N GLU A 161 -7.65 -1.58 28.14
CA GLU A 161 -7.26 -1.37 26.73
C GLU A 161 -6.03 -0.47 26.59
N ARG A 162 -5.93 0.56 27.44
CA ARG A 162 -4.71 1.39 27.49
C ARG A 162 -3.49 0.62 27.95
N GLY A 163 -3.65 -0.25 28.96
CA GLY A 163 -2.59 -1.14 29.39
C GLY A 163 -2.10 -2.05 28.27
N GLU A 164 -3.00 -2.67 27.54
CA GLU A 164 -2.69 -3.52 26.37
C GLU A 164 -1.98 -2.72 25.27
N LEU A 165 -2.43 -1.49 24.99
CA LEU A 165 -1.82 -0.62 24.00
C LEU A 165 -0.38 -0.22 24.39
N MET A 166 -0.15 0.10 25.67
CA MET A 166 1.17 0.43 26.16
C MET A 166 2.11 -0.79 26.17
N GLU A 167 1.62 -1.97 26.49
CA GLU A 167 2.39 -3.20 26.38
C GLU A 167 2.70 -3.56 24.92
N ALA A 168 1.76 -3.31 24.00
CA ALA A 168 1.99 -3.44 22.56
C ALA A 168 3.07 -2.46 22.08
N PHE A 169 3.03 -1.21 22.56
CA PHE A 169 4.04 -0.19 22.26
C PHE A 169 5.43 -0.58 22.79
N LYS A 170 5.53 -1.03 24.04
CA LYS A 170 6.79 -1.52 24.61
C LYS A 170 7.37 -2.66 23.76
N ARG A 171 6.55 -3.62 23.34
CA ARG A 171 7.00 -4.69 22.44
C ARG A 171 7.46 -4.15 21.09
N ALA A 172 6.70 -3.23 20.49
CA ALA A 172 7.01 -2.63 19.19
C ALA A 172 8.31 -1.81 19.20
N THR A 173 8.72 -1.30 20.35
CA THR A 173 9.94 -0.48 20.54
C THR A 173 11.05 -1.21 21.29
N PHE A 174 10.97 -2.53 21.50
CA PHE A 174 11.90 -3.31 22.32
C PHE A 174 12.05 -2.79 23.76
N GLY A 175 11.07 -2.10 24.29
CA GLY A 175 11.15 -1.49 25.63
C GLY A 175 12.04 -0.25 25.72
N GLU A 176 12.51 0.29 24.58
CA GLU A 176 13.30 1.52 24.60
C GLU A 176 12.49 2.69 25.16
N GLU A 177 13.09 3.43 26.08
CA GLU A 177 12.53 4.68 26.57
C GLU A 177 12.54 5.74 25.46
N LYS A 178 11.37 6.28 25.16
CA LYS A 178 11.21 7.35 24.15
C LYS A 178 10.89 8.67 24.86
N LYS A 179 11.57 9.73 24.44
CA LYS A 179 11.31 11.11 24.95
C LYS A 179 9.85 11.54 24.78
N SER A 180 9.19 11.06 23.71
CA SER A 180 7.78 11.27 23.44
C SER A 180 7.14 9.97 22.96
N VAL A 181 6.30 9.40 23.79
CA VAL A 181 5.49 8.20 23.43
C VAL A 181 4.54 8.53 22.26
N TYR A 182 3.90 9.70 22.30
CA TYR A 182 3.01 10.15 21.24
C TYR A 182 3.74 10.24 19.88
N GLY A 183 4.89 10.91 19.84
CA GLY A 183 5.70 11.03 18.63
C GLY A 183 6.14 9.66 18.09
N ALA A 184 6.61 8.79 18.97
CA ALA A 184 7.05 7.46 18.58
C ALA A 184 5.90 6.58 18.02
N ILE A 185 4.72 6.63 18.61
CA ILE A 185 3.53 5.92 18.09
C ILE A 185 3.12 6.50 16.74
N ARG A 186 3.11 7.82 16.58
CA ARG A 186 2.80 8.50 15.32
C ARG A 186 3.76 8.08 14.21
N ASP A 187 5.06 8.05 14.49
CA ASP A 187 6.08 7.64 13.52
C ASP A 187 5.91 6.15 13.12
N LEU A 188 5.64 5.27 14.09
CA LEU A 188 5.38 3.85 13.83
C LEU A 188 4.15 3.68 12.92
N ILE A 189 3.08 4.39 13.21
CA ILE A 189 1.85 4.34 12.40
C ILE A 189 2.11 4.91 11.01
N GLY A 190 2.70 6.11 10.90
CA GLY A 190 2.99 6.74 9.62
C GLY A 190 3.83 5.86 8.69
N ASN A 191 4.83 5.16 9.26
CA ASN A 191 5.72 4.31 8.49
C ASN A 191 5.14 2.93 8.14
N GLN A 192 4.20 2.39 8.93
CA GLN A 192 3.80 0.98 8.83
C GLN A 192 2.31 0.77 8.53
N TYR A 193 1.48 1.81 8.64
CA TYR A 193 0.04 1.65 8.47
C TYR A 193 -0.35 1.22 7.05
N ALA A 194 0.37 1.70 6.03
CA ALA A 194 0.16 1.27 4.65
C ALA A 194 0.43 -0.25 4.47
N LEU A 195 1.44 -0.78 5.15
CA LEU A 195 1.73 -2.22 5.14
C LEU A 195 0.63 -3.01 5.88
N TYR A 196 0.18 -2.51 7.03
CA TYR A 196 -0.91 -3.12 7.78
C TYR A 196 -2.19 -3.22 6.93
N ARG A 197 -2.52 -2.18 6.17
CA ARG A 197 -3.71 -2.18 5.31
C ARG A 197 -3.66 -3.22 4.18
N ARG A 198 -2.46 -3.61 3.74
CA ARG A 198 -2.27 -4.68 2.74
C ARG A 198 -2.35 -6.08 3.33
N ALA A 199 -2.10 -6.22 4.61
CA ALA A 199 -2.10 -7.50 5.32
C ALA A 199 -2.71 -7.29 6.72
N PRO A 200 -4.03 -7.08 6.83
CA PRO A 200 -4.70 -6.79 8.09
C PRO A 200 -4.89 -8.01 8.99
N GLU A 201 -4.58 -9.21 8.50
CA GLU A 201 -4.76 -10.45 9.23
C GLU A 201 -3.70 -10.59 10.34
N PRO A 202 -4.11 -10.96 11.59
CA PRO A 202 -3.19 -11.15 12.71
C PRO A 202 -2.05 -12.12 12.39
N ASP A 203 -2.35 -13.16 11.62
CA ASP A 203 -1.40 -14.22 11.27
C ASP A 203 -0.31 -13.80 10.28
N ALA A 204 -0.47 -12.66 9.61
CA ALA A 204 0.58 -12.08 8.78
C ALA A 204 1.70 -11.42 9.60
N TRP A 205 1.47 -11.17 10.91
CA TRP A 205 2.34 -10.37 11.76
C TRP A 205 2.93 -11.18 12.92
N GLY A 206 4.21 -11.55 12.80
CA GLY A 206 4.92 -12.24 13.87
C GLY A 206 4.36 -13.61 14.22
N ASN A 207 3.76 -14.30 13.26
CA ASN A 207 3.35 -15.69 13.45
C ASN A 207 4.54 -16.62 13.17
N ALA A 208 5.16 -17.10 14.25
CA ALA A 208 6.32 -17.97 14.17
C ALA A 208 6.05 -19.25 13.37
N ALA A 209 4.83 -19.81 13.43
CA ALA A 209 4.47 -21.04 12.71
C ALA A 209 4.38 -20.84 11.17
N ARG A 210 4.13 -19.61 10.72
CA ARG A 210 4.17 -19.28 9.27
C ARG A 210 5.59 -19.03 8.77
N ILE A 211 6.50 -18.59 9.66
CA ILE A 211 7.89 -18.29 9.29
C ILE A 211 8.73 -19.57 9.34
N TRP A 212 8.52 -20.41 10.33
CA TRP A 212 9.25 -21.66 10.52
C TRP A 212 8.29 -22.84 10.66
N THR A 213 8.56 -23.91 9.94
CA THR A 213 7.81 -25.17 10.10
C THR A 213 7.96 -25.68 11.54
N GLY A 214 6.84 -25.78 12.27
CA GLY A 214 6.86 -26.17 13.69
C GLY A 214 7.04 -25.01 14.69
N GLY A 215 7.05 -23.76 14.21
CA GLY A 215 7.20 -22.56 15.03
C GLY A 215 8.66 -22.11 15.19
N LEU A 216 8.89 -21.15 16.10
CA LEU A 216 10.24 -20.66 16.38
C LEU A 216 11.12 -21.80 16.92
N PRO A 217 12.24 -22.13 16.24
CA PRO A 217 13.11 -23.23 16.68
C PRO A 217 13.68 -22.93 18.08
N ALA A 218 13.19 -23.64 19.08
CA ALA A 218 13.69 -23.52 20.46
C ALA A 218 14.87 -24.49 20.65
N PRO A 219 16.11 -24.01 20.86
CA PRO A 219 17.21 -24.85 21.20
C PRO A 219 17.01 -25.40 22.62
N LYS A 220 17.71 -26.49 22.94
CA LYS A 220 17.85 -26.89 24.33
C LYS A 220 18.50 -25.74 25.11
N GLU A 221 17.95 -25.43 26.27
CA GLU A 221 18.56 -24.42 27.15
C GLU A 221 20.01 -24.80 27.46
N PRO A 222 20.97 -23.88 27.32
CA PRO A 222 22.37 -24.15 27.62
C PRO A 222 22.55 -24.44 29.12
N ASP A 223 23.44 -25.39 29.44
CA ASP A 223 23.99 -25.49 30.76
C ASP A 223 24.96 -24.30 30.99
N TRP A 224 24.42 -23.19 31.44
CA TRP A 224 25.17 -21.95 31.59
C TRP A 224 26.42 -22.06 32.50
N PRO A 225 26.38 -22.78 33.65
CA PRO A 225 27.57 -23.08 34.44
C PRO A 225 28.66 -23.75 33.60
N ALA A 226 28.32 -24.79 32.84
CA ALA A 226 29.25 -25.48 31.96
C ALA A 226 29.76 -24.59 30.81
N VAL A 227 28.90 -23.73 30.24
CA VAL A 227 29.29 -22.75 29.22
C VAL A 227 30.37 -21.81 29.74
N PHE A 228 30.17 -21.22 30.93
CA PHE A 228 31.14 -20.29 31.50
C PHE A 228 32.41 -20.99 31.98
N ALA A 229 32.33 -22.21 32.49
CA ALA A 229 33.52 -23.02 32.84
C ALA A 229 34.39 -23.30 31.60
N ALA A 230 33.78 -23.60 30.44
CA ALA A 230 34.49 -23.78 29.18
C ALA A 230 35.20 -22.51 28.64
N PHE A 231 34.89 -21.34 29.17
CA PHE A 231 35.56 -20.08 28.83
C PHE A 231 36.78 -19.75 29.66
N GLU A 232 36.97 -20.42 30.80
CA GLU A 232 38.11 -20.18 31.70
C GLU A 232 39.46 -20.51 31.09
N GLY A 233 39.53 -21.64 30.35
CA GLY A 233 40.76 -22.04 29.63
C GLY A 233 41.24 -21.00 28.64
N PRO A 234 40.39 -20.60 27.66
CA PRO A 234 40.67 -19.50 26.76
C PRO A 234 41.01 -18.18 27.47
N ALA A 235 40.30 -17.82 28.53
CA ALA A 235 40.55 -16.60 29.30
C ALA A 235 41.95 -16.60 29.94
N THR A 236 42.37 -17.73 30.49
CA THR A 236 43.70 -17.89 31.12
C THR A 236 44.82 -17.96 30.12
N ALA A 237 44.59 -18.45 28.92
CA ALA A 237 45.56 -18.46 27.83
C ALA A 237 45.90 -17.05 27.30
N LEU A 238 45.03 -16.07 27.52
CA LEU A 238 45.25 -14.68 27.20
C LEU A 238 46.11 -13.98 28.27
N LYS A 239 47.19 -13.33 27.86
CA LYS A 239 47.96 -12.48 28.76
C LYS A 239 47.07 -11.35 29.31
N PRO A 240 47.35 -10.90 30.56
CA PRO A 240 46.72 -9.70 31.11
C PRO A 240 46.82 -8.53 30.12
N GLY A 241 45.69 -7.84 29.87
CA GLY A 241 45.62 -6.72 28.91
C GLY A 241 44.36 -6.73 28.05
N GLN A 242 44.32 -5.86 27.08
CA GLN A 242 43.11 -5.54 26.30
C GLN A 242 42.41 -6.74 25.65
N ALA A 243 43.14 -7.76 25.18
CA ALA A 243 42.58 -8.95 24.58
C ALA A 243 41.78 -9.79 25.61
N ARG A 244 42.32 -9.91 26.83
CA ARG A 244 41.64 -10.58 27.93
C ARG A 244 40.42 -9.79 28.40
N ASP A 245 40.50 -8.46 28.42
CA ASP A 245 39.37 -7.59 28.75
C ASP A 245 38.25 -7.69 27.71
N ASP A 246 38.59 -7.81 26.42
CA ASP A 246 37.62 -8.04 25.35
C ASP A 246 36.89 -9.38 25.50
N TRP A 247 37.62 -10.45 25.90
CA TRP A 247 37.03 -11.76 26.18
C TRP A 247 36.10 -11.72 27.40
N ASN A 248 36.54 -11.07 28.49
CA ASN A 248 35.72 -10.93 29.70
C ASN A 248 34.43 -10.12 29.44
N ARG A 249 34.51 -9.05 28.61
CA ARG A 249 33.33 -8.29 28.18
C ARG A 249 32.38 -9.13 27.33
N PHE A 250 32.91 -9.99 26.46
CA PHE A 250 32.11 -10.95 25.72
C PHE A 250 31.39 -11.94 26.64
N SER A 251 32.11 -12.52 27.60
CA SER A 251 31.51 -13.42 28.58
C SER A 251 30.41 -12.73 29.39
N ALA A 252 30.64 -11.49 29.82
CA ALA A 252 29.63 -10.67 30.51
C ALA A 252 28.41 -10.37 29.66
N ALA A 253 28.57 -10.19 28.32
CA ALA A 253 27.44 -10.01 27.41
C ALA A 253 26.54 -11.27 27.32
N LEU A 254 27.13 -12.46 27.38
CA LEU A 254 26.36 -13.72 27.45
C LEU A 254 25.67 -13.87 28.79
N GLU A 255 26.30 -13.47 29.89
CA GLU A 255 25.67 -13.47 31.22
C GLU A 255 24.44 -12.53 31.24
N THR A 256 24.52 -11.39 30.57
CA THR A 256 23.36 -10.49 30.43
C THR A 256 22.18 -11.19 29.72
N VAL A 257 22.48 -11.98 28.68
CA VAL A 257 21.43 -12.76 27.97
C VAL A 257 20.84 -13.84 28.86
N ARG A 258 21.67 -14.55 29.63
CA ARG A 258 21.22 -15.53 30.63
C ARG A 258 20.22 -14.92 31.63
N GLN A 259 20.43 -13.67 32.00
CA GLN A 259 19.56 -12.91 32.90
C GLN A 259 18.34 -12.28 32.18
N GLY A 260 18.11 -12.58 30.91
CA GLY A 260 16.99 -12.05 30.11
C GLY A 260 17.24 -10.70 29.47
N GLY A 261 18.45 -10.15 29.56
CA GLY A 261 18.85 -8.90 28.91
C GLY A 261 19.15 -9.05 27.41
N ASP A 262 19.65 -7.98 26.82
CA ASP A 262 20.00 -7.95 25.40
C ASP A 262 21.46 -8.34 25.18
N PHE A 263 21.74 -9.03 24.07
CA PHE A 263 23.10 -9.33 23.65
C PHE A 263 23.74 -8.10 23.02
N ASP A 264 24.89 -7.68 23.56
CA ASP A 264 25.61 -6.50 23.09
C ASP A 264 26.46 -6.79 21.84
N PHE A 265 25.91 -6.45 20.67
CA PHE A 265 26.63 -6.52 19.40
C PHE A 265 27.63 -5.38 19.18
N LYS A 266 27.69 -4.36 20.01
CA LYS A 266 28.73 -3.32 19.94
C LYS A 266 30.11 -3.85 20.33
N ASN A 267 30.15 -4.96 21.04
CA ASN A 267 31.35 -5.70 21.32
C ASN A 267 31.85 -6.40 20.06
N ALA A 268 32.96 -5.92 19.47
CA ALA A 268 33.50 -6.44 18.20
C ALA A 268 33.89 -7.92 18.26
N LEU A 269 34.29 -8.44 19.43
CA LEU A 269 34.57 -9.87 19.63
C LEU A 269 33.27 -10.68 19.63
N ALA A 270 32.24 -10.19 20.33
CA ALA A 270 30.91 -10.83 20.37
C ALA A 270 30.30 -10.95 18.99
N GLU A 271 30.36 -9.87 18.20
CA GLU A 271 29.88 -9.88 16.81
C GLU A 271 30.66 -10.87 15.95
N ARG A 272 31.98 -10.90 16.04
CA ARG A 272 32.84 -11.79 15.26
C ARG A 272 32.58 -13.27 15.59
N LEU A 273 32.51 -13.61 16.86
CA LEU A 273 32.18 -14.97 17.31
C LEU A 273 30.76 -15.37 16.88
N TYR A 274 29.80 -14.47 17.06
CA TYR A 274 28.43 -14.74 16.64
C TYR A 274 28.36 -15.05 15.15
N ARG A 275 29.02 -14.25 14.29
CA ARG A 275 29.07 -14.48 12.85
C ARG A 275 29.74 -15.80 12.48
N ALA A 276 30.86 -16.14 13.13
CA ALA A 276 31.56 -17.41 12.89
C ALA A 276 30.71 -18.65 13.23
N PHE A 277 29.89 -18.56 14.26
CA PHE A 277 29.00 -19.66 14.69
C PHE A 277 27.65 -19.63 13.99
N ALA A 278 27.24 -18.50 13.40
CA ALA A 278 26.02 -18.40 12.58
C ALA A 278 26.23 -18.95 11.15
N ASP A 279 27.45 -18.80 10.60
CA ASP A 279 27.82 -19.33 9.29
C ASP A 279 28.17 -20.82 9.40
N PRO A 280 27.51 -21.73 8.64
CA PRO A 280 27.90 -23.13 8.58
C PRO A 280 29.36 -23.38 8.17
N LYS A 281 29.95 -22.47 7.38
CA LYS A 281 31.35 -22.50 6.90
C LYS A 281 32.30 -21.65 7.75
N GLY A 282 31.79 -21.08 8.85
CA GLY A 282 32.59 -20.19 9.69
C GLY A 282 33.73 -20.93 10.39
N VAL A 283 34.89 -20.27 10.51
CA VAL A 283 36.05 -20.78 11.27
C VAL A 283 35.70 -20.76 12.75
N ARG A 284 35.76 -21.93 13.40
CA ARG A 284 35.32 -22.12 14.79
C ARG A 284 36.41 -22.64 15.73
N ASP A 285 37.56 -23.03 15.17
CA ASP A 285 38.69 -23.58 15.94
C ASP A 285 39.57 -22.50 16.57
N SER A 286 39.43 -21.28 16.11
CA SER A 286 40.20 -20.14 16.62
C SER A 286 39.44 -18.82 16.42
N VAL A 287 39.79 -17.81 17.21
CA VAL A 287 39.31 -16.45 17.03
C VAL A 287 40.43 -15.45 17.15
N GLN A 288 40.45 -14.48 16.27
CA GLN A 288 41.36 -13.36 16.37
C GLN A 288 40.81 -12.28 17.30
N ILE A 289 41.49 -12.01 18.40
CA ILE A 289 41.20 -10.94 19.34
C ILE A 289 42.33 -9.92 19.22
N ARG A 290 42.04 -8.77 18.59
CA ARG A 290 43.06 -7.74 18.26
C ARG A 290 44.23 -8.34 17.43
N ARG A 291 45.42 -8.48 18.01
CA ARG A 291 46.62 -9.06 17.37
C ARG A 291 46.87 -10.51 17.81
N THR A 292 46.04 -11.07 18.68
CA THR A 292 46.24 -12.42 19.25
C THR A 292 45.26 -13.37 18.58
N VAL A 293 45.74 -14.50 18.07
CA VAL A 293 44.90 -15.63 17.65
C VAL A 293 44.74 -16.54 18.85
N LEU A 294 43.50 -16.71 19.30
CA LEU A 294 43.13 -17.57 20.43
C LEU A 294 42.57 -18.89 19.90
N PRO A 295 43.23 -20.04 20.14
CA PRO A 295 42.61 -21.34 19.83
C PRO A 295 41.40 -21.57 20.68
N LEU A 296 40.37 -22.17 20.09
CA LEU A 296 39.14 -22.54 20.77
C LEU A 296 39.05 -24.05 20.88
N PRO A 297 39.28 -24.65 22.08
CA PRO A 297 39.08 -26.07 22.30
C PRO A 297 37.68 -26.55 21.90
N THR A 298 37.54 -27.85 21.56
CA THR A 298 36.27 -28.42 21.14
C THR A 298 35.15 -28.19 22.15
N GLU A 299 35.46 -28.24 23.42
CA GLU A 299 34.51 -27.94 24.52
C GLU A 299 34.03 -26.48 24.46
N THR A 300 34.96 -25.53 24.30
CA THR A 300 34.64 -24.12 24.13
C THR A 300 33.80 -23.86 22.86
N GLN A 301 34.12 -24.55 21.77
CA GLN A 301 33.32 -24.44 20.53
C GLN A 301 31.88 -24.93 20.73
N ALA A 302 31.71 -26.06 21.43
CA ALA A 302 30.38 -26.59 21.76
C ALA A 302 29.60 -25.64 22.68
N ALA A 303 30.26 -25.09 23.69
CA ALA A 303 29.69 -24.10 24.60
C ALA A 303 29.24 -22.82 23.87
N LEU A 304 30.08 -22.29 22.97
CA LEU A 304 29.74 -21.13 22.13
C LEU A 304 28.56 -21.45 21.19
N ALA A 305 28.54 -22.61 20.57
CA ALA A 305 27.46 -23.03 19.69
C ALA A 305 26.10 -23.08 20.42
N ALA A 306 26.10 -23.66 21.64
CA ALA A 306 24.89 -23.72 22.48
C ALA A 306 24.45 -22.32 22.91
N ALA A 307 25.39 -21.48 23.40
CA ALA A 307 25.10 -20.12 23.82
C ALA A 307 24.55 -19.27 22.65
N PHE A 308 25.15 -19.32 21.48
CA PHE A 308 24.66 -18.57 20.32
C PHE A 308 23.38 -19.12 19.73
N ALA A 309 23.08 -20.41 19.84
CA ALA A 309 21.77 -20.94 19.51
C ALA A 309 20.68 -20.32 20.39
N HIS A 310 20.96 -20.20 21.71
CA HIS A 310 20.07 -19.54 22.65
C HIS A 310 19.94 -18.03 22.36
N VAL A 311 21.06 -17.32 22.13
CA VAL A 311 21.05 -15.90 21.74
C VAL A 311 20.16 -15.68 20.53
N ARG A 312 20.31 -16.50 19.47
CA ARG A 312 19.44 -16.42 18.26
C ARG A 312 17.98 -16.61 18.59
N PHE A 313 17.65 -17.61 19.41
CA PHE A 313 16.28 -17.87 19.84
C PHE A 313 15.68 -16.65 20.56
N VAL A 314 16.39 -16.06 21.50
CA VAL A 314 15.95 -14.87 22.23
C VAL A 314 15.75 -13.69 21.28
N LEU A 315 16.71 -13.43 20.39
CA LEU A 315 16.64 -12.32 19.41
C LEU A 315 15.45 -12.50 18.44
N LEU A 316 15.27 -13.70 17.88
CA LEU A 316 14.15 -13.98 16.98
C LEU A 316 12.81 -13.88 17.72
N GLY A 317 12.75 -14.37 18.97
CA GLY A 317 11.57 -14.22 19.82
C GLY A 317 11.20 -12.76 20.06
N LYS A 318 12.21 -11.90 20.33
CA LYS A 318 12.01 -10.45 20.46
C LYS A 318 11.50 -9.81 19.15
N GLN A 319 12.01 -10.22 17.98
CA GLN A 319 11.53 -9.73 16.70
C GLN A 319 10.08 -10.15 16.42
N VAL A 320 9.73 -11.40 16.72
CA VAL A 320 8.34 -11.90 16.64
C VAL A 320 7.42 -11.09 17.56
N ALA A 321 7.83 -10.88 18.81
CA ALA A 321 7.07 -10.11 19.79
C ALA A 321 6.91 -8.64 19.37
N ARG A 322 7.97 -8.02 18.81
CA ARG A 322 7.93 -6.68 18.22
C ARG A 322 6.90 -6.58 17.12
N THR A 323 6.92 -7.51 16.17
CA THR A 323 6.02 -7.50 15.02
C THR A 323 4.57 -7.67 15.46
N ARG A 324 4.30 -8.52 16.48
CA ARG A 324 2.97 -8.63 17.10
C ARG A 324 2.54 -7.36 17.83
N GLY A 325 3.45 -6.72 18.58
CA GLY A 325 3.17 -5.44 19.22
C GLY A 325 2.83 -4.35 18.21
N LEU A 326 3.59 -4.27 17.12
CA LEU A 326 3.32 -3.35 16.02
C LEU A 326 1.93 -3.60 15.41
N TYR A 327 1.58 -4.86 15.12
CA TYR A 327 0.25 -5.21 14.64
C TYR A 327 -0.86 -4.71 15.57
N GLN A 328 -0.73 -4.93 16.89
CA GLN A 328 -1.74 -4.51 17.85
C GLN A 328 -1.95 -3.00 17.88
N LEU A 329 -0.86 -2.21 17.78
CA LEU A 329 -0.94 -0.76 17.64
C LEU A 329 -1.66 -0.34 16.36
N LEU A 330 -1.27 -0.93 15.23
CA LEU A 330 -1.83 -0.60 13.92
C LEU A 330 -3.30 -1.01 13.82
N ALA A 331 -3.68 -2.17 14.38
CA ALA A 331 -5.05 -2.64 14.43
C ALA A 331 -5.94 -1.74 15.30
N ALA A 332 -5.44 -1.31 16.46
CA ALA A 332 -6.14 -0.36 17.32
C ALA A 332 -6.33 1.00 16.63
N TYR A 333 -5.29 1.51 15.97
CA TYR A 333 -5.38 2.72 15.16
C TYR A 333 -6.38 2.57 14.03
N GLY A 334 -6.33 1.45 13.29
CA GLY A 334 -7.23 1.17 12.16
C GLY A 334 -8.70 1.17 12.58
N ARG A 335 -9.05 0.55 13.72
CA ARG A 335 -10.42 0.60 14.27
C ARG A 335 -10.85 2.02 14.59
N ASN A 336 -10.02 2.79 15.30
CA ASN A 336 -10.33 4.19 15.63
C ASN A 336 -10.45 5.08 14.39
N ARG A 337 -9.63 4.83 13.36
CA ARG A 337 -9.69 5.53 12.07
C ARG A 337 -11.01 5.20 11.35
N HIS A 338 -11.38 3.94 11.30
CA HIS A 338 -12.65 3.51 10.71
C HIS A 338 -13.86 4.16 11.42
N ASP A 339 -13.90 4.12 12.75
CA ASP A 339 -14.95 4.76 13.54
C ASP A 339 -15.03 6.27 13.31
N HIS A 340 -13.85 6.91 13.12
CA HIS A 340 -13.79 8.33 12.78
C HIS A 340 -14.41 8.59 11.41
N ILE A 341 -14.05 7.84 10.39
CA ILE A 341 -14.59 7.93 9.02
C ILE A 341 -16.12 7.73 9.03
N VAL A 342 -16.60 6.68 9.69
CA VAL A 342 -18.05 6.37 9.78
C VAL A 342 -18.83 7.54 10.37
N ARG A 343 -18.30 8.20 11.40
CA ARG A 343 -19.00 9.32 12.07
C ARG A 343 -18.92 10.64 11.32
N THR A 344 -17.76 10.95 10.74
CA THR A 344 -17.47 12.29 10.21
C THR A 344 -17.52 12.38 8.70
N GLY A 345 -17.40 11.25 8.00
CA GLY A 345 -17.22 11.21 6.55
C GLY A 345 -15.90 11.78 6.06
N GLN A 346 -14.96 12.12 6.97
CA GLN A 346 -13.67 12.69 6.61
C GLN A 346 -12.67 11.59 6.25
N LEU A 347 -12.11 11.68 5.05
CA LEU A 347 -11.27 10.66 4.44
C LEU A 347 -9.93 11.24 3.96
N ALA A 348 -8.88 10.46 4.05
CA ALA A 348 -7.71 10.65 3.22
C ALA A 348 -7.92 9.98 1.84
N PHE A 349 -7.17 10.40 0.82
CA PHE A 349 -7.27 9.80 -0.51
C PHE A 349 -7.11 8.27 -0.49
N ASN A 350 -6.12 7.80 0.25
CA ASN A 350 -5.88 6.35 0.38
C ASN A 350 -7.01 5.60 1.12
N ASP A 351 -7.81 6.26 1.94
CA ASP A 351 -8.92 5.61 2.63
C ASP A 351 -10.03 5.19 1.67
N ILE A 352 -10.28 6.01 0.65
CA ILE A 352 -11.35 5.77 -0.32
C ILE A 352 -11.08 4.47 -1.09
N ALA A 353 -9.88 4.34 -1.67
CA ALA A 353 -9.52 3.15 -2.43
C ALA A 353 -9.56 1.88 -1.56
N HIS A 354 -9.10 1.96 -0.30
CA HIS A 354 -9.16 0.82 0.61
C HIS A 354 -10.58 0.46 1.06
N LEU A 355 -11.47 1.43 1.26
CA LEU A 355 -12.87 1.15 1.58
C LEU A 355 -13.57 0.42 0.42
N LEU A 356 -13.20 0.79 -0.82
CA LEU A 356 -13.77 0.22 -2.04
C LEU A 356 -13.05 -1.06 -2.51
N ASP A 357 -11.90 -1.41 -1.94
CA ASP A 357 -11.13 -2.60 -2.34
C ASP A 357 -11.95 -3.89 -2.11
N PRO A 358 -12.15 -4.71 -3.15
CA PRO A 358 -12.91 -5.97 -3.02
C PRO A 358 -12.26 -6.98 -2.07
N ALA A 359 -10.93 -6.95 -1.97
CA ALA A 359 -10.16 -7.94 -1.21
C ALA A 359 -9.99 -7.57 0.27
N ALA A 360 -9.81 -6.28 0.58
CA ALA A 360 -9.46 -5.80 1.91
C ALA A 360 -10.45 -4.79 2.50
N GLY A 361 -11.43 -4.33 1.71
CA GLY A 361 -12.45 -3.39 2.17
C GLY A 361 -13.41 -4.01 3.18
N PRO A 362 -14.02 -3.19 4.05
CA PRO A 362 -14.95 -3.64 5.08
C PRO A 362 -16.29 -4.10 4.52
N ALA A 363 -16.55 -3.88 3.24
CA ALA A 363 -17.83 -4.18 2.62
C ALA A 363 -18.05 -5.68 2.44
N PRO A 364 -19.23 -6.22 2.82
CA PRO A 364 -19.58 -7.60 2.52
C PRO A 364 -19.54 -7.86 1.00
N ALA A 365 -19.17 -9.07 0.59
CA ALA A 365 -19.12 -9.46 -0.83
C ALA A 365 -20.47 -9.17 -1.56
N ARG A 366 -21.60 -9.37 -0.88
CA ARG A 366 -22.93 -9.04 -1.42
C ARG A 366 -23.08 -7.54 -1.77
N LEU A 367 -22.52 -6.66 -0.97
CA LEU A 367 -22.56 -5.22 -1.26
C LEU A 367 -21.73 -4.91 -2.49
N ARG A 368 -20.55 -5.51 -2.61
CA ARG A 368 -19.72 -5.35 -3.79
C ARG A 368 -20.43 -5.77 -5.07
N THR A 369 -21.04 -6.95 -5.10
CA THR A 369 -21.82 -7.42 -6.25
C THR A 369 -22.95 -6.45 -6.61
N LEU A 370 -23.65 -5.89 -5.61
CA LEU A 370 -24.70 -4.90 -5.86
C LEU A 370 -24.15 -3.60 -6.46
N MET A 371 -22.99 -3.16 -5.98
CA MET A 371 -22.32 -1.96 -6.50
C MET A 371 -21.87 -2.17 -7.96
N ASP A 372 -21.20 -3.28 -8.22
CA ASP A 372 -20.72 -3.62 -9.56
C ASP A 372 -21.89 -3.69 -10.54
N PHE A 373 -22.99 -4.36 -10.19
CA PHE A 373 -24.21 -4.41 -11.01
C PHE A 373 -24.79 -3.03 -11.31
N ARG A 374 -24.89 -2.14 -10.30
CA ARG A 374 -25.43 -0.78 -10.47
C ARG A 374 -24.51 0.12 -11.30
N LEU A 375 -23.21 -0.05 -11.19
CA LEU A 375 -22.21 0.73 -11.91
C LEU A 375 -22.03 0.22 -13.34
N ASP A 376 -22.05 -1.10 -13.53
CA ASP A 376 -21.95 -1.74 -14.85
C ASP A 376 -23.11 -1.32 -15.78
N ALA A 377 -24.33 -1.33 -15.29
CA ALA A 377 -25.49 -0.87 -16.04
C ALA A 377 -25.37 0.59 -16.52
N ARG A 378 -24.52 1.39 -15.89
CA ARG A 378 -24.39 2.83 -16.13
C ARG A 378 -23.19 3.19 -17.00
N PHE A 379 -22.05 2.50 -16.85
CA PHE A 379 -20.78 2.86 -17.49
C PHE A 379 -20.42 1.90 -18.62
N ARG A 380 -20.56 2.35 -19.85
CA ARG A 380 -20.35 1.52 -21.05
C ARG A 380 -18.98 1.71 -21.70
N HIS A 381 -18.38 2.90 -21.54
CA HIS A 381 -17.13 3.24 -22.21
C HIS A 381 -16.12 3.81 -21.20
N TRP A 382 -14.96 3.19 -21.13
CA TRP A 382 -13.88 3.58 -20.21
C TRP A 382 -12.69 4.13 -21.00
N LEU A 383 -12.27 5.32 -20.63
CA LEU A 383 -11.12 6.03 -21.18
C LEU A 383 -10.18 6.35 -20.03
N LEU A 384 -9.01 5.71 -19.96
CA LEU A 384 -8.03 5.87 -18.88
C LEU A 384 -6.78 6.54 -19.43
N ASP A 385 -6.41 7.69 -18.88
CA ASP A 385 -5.19 8.43 -19.21
C ASP A 385 -4.13 8.18 -18.13
N GLU A 386 -2.85 8.22 -18.52
CA GLU A 386 -1.69 7.95 -17.65
C GLU A 386 -1.84 6.64 -16.85
N PHE A 387 -2.23 5.58 -17.53
CA PHE A 387 -2.56 4.29 -16.90
C PHE A 387 -1.38 3.69 -16.11
N GLN A 388 -0.13 4.00 -16.47
CA GLN A 388 1.07 3.57 -15.73
C GLN A 388 1.13 4.09 -14.28
N ASP A 389 0.45 5.21 -13.97
CA ASP A 389 0.41 5.79 -12.63
C ASP A 389 -0.65 5.14 -11.73
N THR A 390 -1.49 4.26 -12.30
CA THR A 390 -2.54 3.56 -11.56
C THR A 390 -1.94 2.51 -10.64
N SER A 391 -2.16 2.65 -9.33
CA SER A 391 -1.72 1.65 -8.35
C SER A 391 -2.56 0.37 -8.42
N LEU A 392 -2.00 -0.75 -7.96
CA LEU A 392 -2.74 -2.02 -7.87
C LEU A 392 -4.02 -1.90 -7.05
N LEU A 393 -4.01 -1.10 -6.00
CA LEU A 393 -5.18 -0.84 -5.17
C LEU A 393 -6.27 -0.05 -5.93
N GLN A 394 -5.87 0.95 -6.71
CA GLN A 394 -6.82 1.70 -7.54
C GLN A 394 -7.39 0.81 -8.67
N TRP A 395 -6.53 -0.05 -9.23
CA TRP A 395 -6.96 -1.00 -10.25
C TRP A 395 -7.98 -2.01 -9.70
N SER A 396 -7.73 -2.62 -8.53
CA SER A 396 -8.65 -3.60 -7.93
C SER A 396 -10.07 -3.06 -7.72
N VAL A 397 -10.23 -1.75 -7.53
CA VAL A 397 -11.54 -1.11 -7.39
C VAL A 397 -12.36 -1.13 -8.67
N ILE A 398 -11.73 -0.98 -9.83
CA ILE A 398 -12.41 -0.87 -11.14
C ILE A 398 -12.27 -2.12 -12.00
N GLU A 399 -11.41 -3.06 -11.64
CA GLU A 399 -11.09 -4.25 -12.43
C GLU A 399 -12.32 -5.02 -12.89
N ASN A 400 -13.24 -5.35 -11.97
CA ASN A 400 -14.48 -6.05 -12.32
C ASN A 400 -15.32 -5.29 -13.35
N LEU A 401 -15.44 -3.96 -13.21
CA LEU A 401 -16.21 -3.12 -14.14
C LEU A 401 -15.57 -3.06 -15.53
N VAL A 402 -14.25 -3.08 -15.56
CA VAL A 402 -13.48 -3.11 -16.81
C VAL A 402 -13.57 -4.49 -17.48
N ASP A 403 -13.50 -5.56 -16.69
CA ASP A 403 -13.63 -6.93 -17.18
C ASP A 403 -15.00 -7.18 -17.80
N GLU A 404 -16.08 -6.68 -17.21
CA GLU A 404 -17.42 -6.74 -17.78
C GLU A 404 -17.52 -6.03 -19.15
N VAL A 405 -16.80 -4.91 -19.30
CA VAL A 405 -16.72 -4.22 -20.59
C VAL A 405 -15.94 -5.04 -21.63
N LEU A 406 -14.84 -5.69 -21.23
CA LEU A 406 -14.02 -6.48 -22.15
C LEU A 406 -14.69 -7.80 -22.56
N GLN A 407 -15.51 -8.38 -21.68
CA GLN A 407 -16.24 -9.63 -21.91
C GLN A 407 -17.55 -9.43 -22.69
N ASN A 408 -17.96 -8.17 -22.97
CA ASN A 408 -19.20 -7.87 -23.65
C ASN A 408 -19.18 -8.39 -25.11
N PRO A 409 -20.04 -9.37 -25.46
CA PRO A 409 -20.04 -9.97 -26.80
C PRO A 409 -20.59 -9.05 -27.88
N ASP A 410 -21.45 -8.08 -27.52
CA ASP A 410 -22.15 -7.20 -28.48
C ASP A 410 -21.25 -6.09 -29.00
N GLY A 411 -20.09 -5.85 -28.37
CA GLY A 411 -19.10 -4.85 -28.76
C GLY A 411 -19.59 -3.39 -28.68
N ASP A 412 -20.66 -3.15 -27.92
CA ASP A 412 -21.23 -1.84 -27.66
C ASP A 412 -20.61 -1.15 -26.45
N ARG A 413 -19.72 -1.83 -25.75
CA ARG A 413 -18.90 -1.34 -24.64
C ARG A 413 -17.43 -1.32 -25.04
N THR A 414 -16.67 -0.35 -24.56
CA THR A 414 -15.26 -0.21 -24.96
C THR A 414 -14.36 0.24 -23.81
N LEU A 415 -13.15 -0.30 -23.80
CA LEU A 415 -12.03 0.18 -22.99
C LEU A 415 -10.99 0.83 -23.89
N PHE A 416 -10.50 1.99 -23.49
CA PHE A 416 -9.33 2.62 -24.07
C PHE A 416 -8.43 3.15 -22.96
N TYR A 417 -7.19 2.72 -22.96
CA TYR A 417 -6.22 3.29 -22.03
C TYR A 417 -4.96 3.76 -22.74
N VAL A 418 -4.38 4.79 -22.20
CA VAL A 418 -3.17 5.42 -22.69
C VAL A 418 -2.14 5.44 -21.57
N GLY A 419 -0.92 5.01 -21.86
CA GLY A 419 0.15 4.98 -20.89
C GLY A 419 1.53 5.09 -21.53
N ASP A 420 2.53 5.39 -20.72
CA ASP A 420 3.94 5.37 -21.11
C ASP A 420 4.56 4.02 -20.68
N VAL A 421 5.07 3.26 -21.66
CA VAL A 421 5.69 1.94 -21.39
C VAL A 421 7.10 2.08 -20.82
N LYS A 422 7.66 3.30 -20.81
CA LYS A 422 9.03 3.55 -20.34
C LYS A 422 9.10 4.05 -18.89
N GLN A 423 7.98 4.29 -18.26
CA GLN A 423 7.85 4.58 -16.83
C GLN A 423 7.31 3.36 -16.11
#